data_879629062517d6361f580bba3009a310
#
_entry.id   879629062517d6361f580bba3009a310
#
_cell.length_a   1.000
_cell.length_b   1.000
_cell.length_c   1.000
_cell.angle_alpha   90.00
_cell.angle_beta   90.00
_cell.angle_gamma   90.00
#
_symmetry.space_group_name_H-M   'P 1'
#
loop_
_entity.id
_entity.type
_entity.pdbx_description
1 polymer ?
#
loop_
_entity_poly.entity_id
_entity_poly.type
_entity_poly.pdbx_seq_one_letter_code
_entity_poly.pdbx_strand_id
1 'polypeptide(L)'
;MKNKRILFLLSFCLSLAIAWGEIPPAKVIFQQYMNQAQTFANNFPREKAYLHFDNTSYYVGDTIWFKAYVTLAEQQIFSQISRPLYVELVDQTGHIADKQIIKLTQGEGNGQFVLPRSMLSGYYEVRAYTRWMLAFNEPQYFSRTFPIYQLANSDKLERSITTYELSPSMENRPSETKEKLSVRFFPEGGQLVEGVTSQVAFKAESKNAVSYTHLTLPTT
;
A
#
# COMPACT_ATOMS: atom_id res chain seq x y z
N MET A 1 24.35 5.62 -71.51
CA MET A 1 24.81 5.22 -70.14
C MET A 1 24.23 6.07 -69.02
N LYS A 2 23.93 7.36 -69.22
CA LYS A 2 23.35 8.24 -68.19
C LYS A 2 21.97 7.79 -67.68
N ASN A 3 21.08 7.36 -68.54
CA ASN A 3 19.71 7.00 -68.19
C ASN A 3 19.62 5.72 -67.31
N LYS A 4 20.53 4.78 -67.42
CA LYS A 4 20.56 3.58 -66.60
C LYS A 4 20.99 3.90 -65.14
N ARG A 5 21.87 4.88 -64.95
CA ARG A 5 22.31 5.32 -63.61
C ARG A 5 21.18 6.08 -62.88
N ILE A 6 20.41 6.87 -63.60
CA ILE A 6 19.25 7.60 -63.04
C ILE A 6 18.14 6.62 -62.65
N LEU A 7 17.88 5.59 -63.43
CA LEU A 7 16.90 4.54 -63.10
C LEU A 7 17.33 3.74 -61.86
N PHE A 8 18.61 3.46 -61.74
CA PHE A 8 19.16 2.74 -60.56
C PHE A 8 19.10 3.59 -59.28
N LEU A 9 19.37 4.90 -59.37
CA LEU A 9 19.20 5.83 -58.23
C LEU A 9 17.74 6.01 -57.84
N LEU A 10 16.82 6.08 -58.79
CA LEU A 10 15.38 6.15 -58.51
C LEU A 10 14.87 4.86 -57.86
N SER A 11 15.32 3.67 -58.35
CA SER A 11 14.97 2.39 -57.76
C SER A 11 15.55 2.25 -56.33
N PHE A 12 16.75 2.75 -56.10
CA PHE A 12 17.39 2.73 -54.78
C PHE A 12 16.70 3.70 -53.80
N CYS A 13 16.30 4.89 -54.25
CA CYS A 13 15.52 5.82 -53.40
C CYS A 13 14.10 5.28 -53.12
N LEU A 14 13.48 4.58 -54.08
CA LEU A 14 12.19 3.96 -53.88
C LEU A 14 12.26 2.80 -52.86
N SER A 15 13.35 1.99 -52.92
CA SER A 15 13.57 0.90 -51.96
C SER A 15 13.89 1.43 -50.54
N LEU A 16 14.55 2.56 -50.42
CA LEU A 16 14.77 3.24 -49.14
C LEU A 16 13.47 3.82 -48.53
N ALA A 17 12.56 4.31 -49.38
CA ALA A 17 11.28 4.83 -48.91
C ALA A 17 10.32 3.73 -48.36
N ILE A 18 10.44 2.49 -48.90
CA ILE A 18 9.69 1.32 -48.42
C ILE A 18 10.24 0.76 -47.08
N ALA A 19 11.51 1.06 -46.77
CA ALA A 19 12.15 0.62 -45.54
C ALA A 19 11.81 1.50 -44.31
N TRP A 20 11.06 2.58 -44.48
CA TRP A 20 10.49 3.35 -43.39
C TRP A 20 9.23 2.58 -42.92
N GLY A 21 9.45 1.68 -41.96
CA GLY A 21 8.37 0.89 -41.40
C GLY A 21 7.20 1.81 -41.00
N GLU A 22 6.04 1.53 -41.50
CA GLU A 22 4.82 2.26 -41.14
C GLU A 22 4.69 2.27 -39.63
N ILE A 23 4.63 3.46 -39.01
CA ILE A 23 4.34 3.58 -37.61
C ILE A 23 2.94 3.00 -37.39
N PRO A 24 2.81 1.90 -36.63
CA PRO A 24 1.52 1.27 -36.47
C PRO A 24 0.53 2.26 -35.86
N PRO A 25 -0.73 2.24 -36.31
CA PRO A 25 -1.74 3.17 -35.78
C PRO A 25 -1.83 3.04 -34.24
N ALA A 26 -2.04 4.14 -33.56
CA ALA A 26 -2.06 4.22 -32.09
C ALA A 26 -2.93 3.13 -31.43
N LYS A 27 -4.02 2.74 -32.10
CA LYS A 27 -4.90 1.62 -31.67
C LYS A 27 -4.16 0.28 -31.61
N VAL A 28 -3.28 -0.01 -32.57
CA VAL A 28 -2.51 -1.27 -32.62
C VAL A 28 -1.46 -1.27 -31.52
N ILE A 29 -0.76 -0.15 -31.32
CA ILE A 29 0.20 0.03 -30.24
C ILE A 29 -0.50 -0.17 -28.89
N PHE A 30 -1.63 0.48 -28.68
CA PHE A 30 -2.43 0.33 -27.46
C PHE A 30 -2.85 -1.12 -27.22
N GLN A 31 -3.34 -1.81 -28.25
CA GLN A 31 -3.74 -3.21 -28.17
C GLN A 31 -2.55 -4.12 -27.81
N GLN A 32 -1.36 -3.85 -28.37
CA GLN A 32 -0.13 -4.56 -27.99
C GLN A 32 0.22 -4.38 -26.52
N TYR A 33 0.18 -3.16 -26.01
CA TYR A 33 0.44 -2.89 -24.58
C TYR A 33 -0.59 -3.57 -23.68
N MET A 34 -1.88 -3.53 -24.05
CA MET A 34 -2.93 -4.22 -23.30
C MET A 34 -2.72 -5.74 -23.28
N ASN A 35 -2.36 -6.34 -24.41
CA ASN A 35 -2.06 -7.78 -24.48
C ASN A 35 -0.83 -8.15 -23.66
N GLN A 36 0.23 -7.33 -23.68
CA GLN A 36 1.42 -7.54 -22.85
C GLN A 36 1.10 -7.42 -21.36
N ALA A 37 0.32 -6.40 -20.98
CA ALA A 37 -0.10 -6.21 -19.60
C ALA A 37 -0.96 -7.39 -19.10
N GLN A 38 -1.89 -7.86 -19.93
CA GLN A 38 -2.70 -9.04 -19.62
C GLN A 38 -1.85 -10.31 -19.48
N THR A 39 -0.90 -10.51 -20.39
CA THR A 39 0.03 -11.65 -20.33
C THR A 39 0.89 -11.59 -19.06
N PHE A 40 1.38 -10.39 -18.71
CA PHE A 40 2.12 -10.20 -17.47
C PHE A 40 1.27 -10.52 -16.25
N ALA A 41 0.05 -9.98 -16.17
CA ALA A 41 -0.87 -10.22 -15.06
C ALA A 41 -1.23 -11.71 -14.89
N ASN A 42 -1.37 -12.43 -16.00
CA ASN A 42 -1.65 -13.87 -15.98
C ASN A 42 -0.45 -14.70 -15.51
N ASN A 43 0.77 -14.31 -15.91
CA ASN A 43 1.99 -15.04 -15.57
C ASN A 43 2.53 -14.68 -14.18
N PHE A 44 2.26 -13.46 -13.72
CA PHE A 44 2.70 -12.94 -12.42
C PHE A 44 1.51 -12.36 -11.63
N PRO A 45 0.55 -13.21 -11.24
CA PRO A 45 -0.61 -12.76 -10.50
C PRO A 45 -0.21 -12.17 -9.15
N ARG A 46 -0.78 -11.04 -8.78
CA ARG A 46 -0.50 -10.37 -7.51
C ARG A 46 -1.29 -11.02 -6.38
N GLU A 47 -0.62 -11.27 -5.27
CA GLU A 47 -1.29 -11.66 -4.03
C GLU A 47 -1.73 -10.43 -3.24
N LYS A 48 -2.85 -10.58 -2.51
CA LYS A 48 -3.36 -9.59 -1.57
C LYS A 48 -3.70 -10.29 -0.27
N ALA A 49 -3.13 -9.83 0.83
CA ALA A 49 -3.47 -10.30 2.17
C ALA A 49 -4.60 -9.46 2.76
N TYR A 50 -5.44 -10.10 3.57
CA TYR A 50 -6.44 -9.47 4.41
C TYR A 50 -6.48 -10.18 5.76
N LEU A 51 -6.52 -9.41 6.85
CA LEU A 51 -6.69 -9.93 8.21
C LEU A 51 -8.03 -9.47 8.77
N HIS A 52 -8.81 -10.42 9.25
CA HIS A 52 -10.02 -10.18 10.02
C HIS A 52 -9.69 -10.32 11.49
N PHE A 53 -9.94 -9.30 12.28
CA PHE A 53 -9.65 -9.24 13.70
C PHE A 53 -10.93 -9.37 14.51
N ASP A 54 -10.80 -9.89 15.73
CA ASP A 54 -11.88 -10.06 16.68
C ASP A 54 -12.34 -8.73 17.29
N ASN A 55 -11.46 -7.70 17.35
CA ASN A 55 -11.80 -6.41 17.92
C ASN A 55 -11.15 -5.24 17.14
N THR A 56 -11.51 -4.02 17.49
CA THR A 56 -11.00 -2.77 16.92
C THR A 56 -10.07 -2.02 17.86
N SER A 57 -9.99 -2.43 19.13
CA SER A 57 -9.12 -1.88 20.17
C SER A 57 -8.85 -2.95 21.22
N TYR A 58 -7.74 -2.81 21.94
CA TYR A 58 -7.28 -3.81 22.92
C TYR A 58 -6.72 -3.13 24.16
N TYR A 59 -6.59 -3.91 25.23
CA TYR A 59 -5.86 -3.53 26.43
C TYR A 59 -4.57 -4.33 26.56
N VAL A 60 -3.57 -3.78 27.28
CA VAL A 60 -2.39 -4.55 27.64
C VAL A 60 -2.81 -5.77 28.45
N GLY A 61 -2.32 -6.94 28.08
CA GLY A 61 -2.75 -8.23 28.65
C GLY A 61 -3.80 -8.97 27.82
N ASP A 62 -4.42 -8.31 26.85
CA ASP A 62 -5.32 -8.96 25.90
C ASP A 62 -4.56 -9.77 24.85
N THR A 63 -5.33 -10.50 24.06
CA THR A 63 -4.84 -11.22 22.88
C THR A 63 -5.56 -10.73 21.66
N ILE A 64 -4.82 -10.27 20.66
CA ILE A 64 -5.33 -9.91 19.33
C ILE A 64 -5.50 -11.21 18.55
N TRP A 65 -6.72 -11.64 18.30
CA TRP A 65 -7.00 -12.79 17.44
C TRP A 65 -7.27 -12.33 16.01
N PHE A 66 -6.76 -13.08 15.04
CA PHE A 66 -7.04 -12.78 13.65
C PHE A 66 -7.16 -14.04 12.79
N LYS A 67 -8.00 -13.94 11.77
CA LYS A 67 -8.05 -14.85 10.64
C LYS A 67 -7.45 -14.15 9.42
N ALA A 68 -6.57 -14.86 8.72
CA ALA A 68 -5.87 -14.36 7.56
C ALA A 68 -6.44 -14.98 6.29
N TYR A 69 -6.50 -14.18 5.24
CA TYR A 69 -6.89 -14.56 3.90
C TYR A 69 -5.87 -14.01 2.91
N VAL A 70 -5.43 -14.84 1.99
CA VAL A 70 -4.57 -14.41 0.88
C VAL A 70 -5.24 -14.79 -0.42
N THR A 71 -5.51 -13.80 -1.25
CA THR A 71 -6.20 -13.94 -2.54
C THR A 71 -5.33 -13.45 -3.68
N LEU A 72 -5.67 -13.87 -4.89
CA LEU A 72 -5.15 -13.26 -6.12
C LEU A 72 -5.96 -11.98 -6.39
N ALA A 73 -5.26 -10.85 -6.52
CA ALA A 73 -5.88 -9.53 -6.55
C ALA A 73 -6.87 -9.36 -7.71
N GLU A 74 -6.52 -9.87 -8.89
CA GLU A 74 -7.30 -9.73 -10.11
C GLU A 74 -8.49 -10.72 -10.15
N GLN A 75 -8.32 -11.92 -9.62
CA GLN A 75 -9.30 -13.01 -9.72
C GLN A 75 -10.18 -13.14 -8.50
N GLN A 76 -9.78 -12.53 -7.38
CA GLN A 76 -10.47 -12.59 -6.07
C GLN A 76 -10.69 -14.02 -5.55
N ILE A 77 -9.85 -14.97 -5.97
CA ILE A 77 -9.83 -16.35 -5.49
C ILE A 77 -8.68 -16.54 -4.49
N PHE A 78 -8.77 -17.56 -3.66
CA PHE A 78 -7.69 -17.88 -2.73
C PHE A 78 -6.39 -18.23 -3.44
N SER A 79 -5.29 -17.63 -2.98
CA SER A 79 -3.98 -17.90 -3.54
C SER A 79 -3.44 -19.25 -3.10
N GLN A 80 -2.81 -19.94 -4.04
CA GLN A 80 -2.04 -21.16 -3.80
C GLN A 80 -0.53 -20.95 -3.97
N ILE A 81 -0.12 -19.71 -4.25
CA ILE A 81 1.29 -19.38 -4.56
C ILE A 81 2.13 -19.42 -3.29
N SER A 82 1.72 -18.68 -2.27
CA SER A 82 2.45 -18.57 -1.01
C SER A 82 1.85 -19.46 0.06
N ARG A 83 2.69 -20.18 0.80
CA ARG A 83 2.30 -20.91 2.00
C ARG A 83 2.58 -20.18 3.30
N PRO A 84 3.72 -19.45 3.46
CA PRO A 84 3.96 -18.65 4.64
C PRO A 84 3.39 -17.23 4.46
N LEU A 85 2.64 -16.76 5.45
CA LEU A 85 2.25 -15.37 5.64
C LEU A 85 3.05 -14.80 6.82
N TYR A 86 3.73 -13.71 6.60
CA TYR A 86 4.43 -12.98 7.65
C TYR A 86 3.48 -11.94 8.23
N VAL A 87 3.31 -11.95 9.55
CA VAL A 87 2.46 -10.99 10.25
C VAL A 87 3.31 -10.35 11.34
N GLU A 88 3.35 -9.03 11.37
CA GLU A 88 4.18 -8.24 12.28
C GLU A 88 3.30 -7.28 13.06
N LEU A 89 3.54 -7.18 14.36
CA LEU A 89 3.00 -6.16 15.22
C LEU A 89 4.09 -5.10 15.42
N VAL A 90 3.85 -3.89 14.94
CA VAL A 90 4.82 -2.80 14.90
C VAL A 90 4.37 -1.69 15.84
N ASP A 91 5.26 -1.20 16.68
CA ASP A 91 4.98 -0.09 17.58
C ASP A 91 5.00 1.27 16.86
N GLN A 92 4.63 2.31 17.58
CA GLN A 92 4.58 3.69 17.06
C GLN A 92 5.96 4.26 16.67
N THR A 93 7.05 3.61 17.08
CA THR A 93 8.43 4.00 16.72
C THR A 93 8.91 3.27 15.46
N GLY A 94 8.13 2.32 14.94
CA GLY A 94 8.47 1.50 13.80
C GLY A 94 9.24 0.22 14.15
N HIS A 95 9.40 -0.11 15.44
CA HIS A 95 10.00 -1.37 15.85
C HIS A 95 8.99 -2.50 15.81
N ILE A 96 9.45 -3.68 15.41
CA ILE A 96 8.64 -4.90 15.42
C ILE A 96 8.58 -5.39 16.87
N ALA A 97 7.40 -5.21 17.51
CA ALA A 97 7.14 -5.67 18.87
C ALA A 97 6.94 -7.19 18.94
N ASP A 98 6.29 -7.77 17.91
CA ASP A 98 6.13 -9.21 17.76
C ASP A 98 5.99 -9.59 16.28
N LYS A 99 6.35 -10.84 15.95
CA LYS A 99 6.32 -11.36 14.59
C LYS A 99 5.91 -12.81 14.57
N GLN A 100 4.99 -13.14 13.69
CA GLN A 100 4.54 -14.52 13.45
C GLN A 100 4.66 -14.91 11.98
N ILE A 101 4.86 -16.19 11.76
CA ILE A 101 4.80 -16.80 10.43
C ILE A 101 3.64 -17.79 10.45
N ILE A 102 2.58 -17.43 9.73
CA ILE A 102 1.35 -18.20 9.67
C ILE A 102 1.41 -19.15 8.47
N LYS A 103 1.10 -20.41 8.71
CA LYS A 103 0.93 -21.39 7.63
C LYS A 103 -0.42 -21.16 6.97
N LEU A 104 -0.41 -20.87 5.68
CA LEU A 104 -1.61 -20.79 4.86
C LEU A 104 -1.97 -22.19 4.35
N THR A 105 -3.25 -22.52 4.46
CA THR A 105 -3.86 -23.72 3.86
C THR A 105 -4.99 -23.25 2.96
N GLN A 106 -4.85 -23.47 1.66
CA GLN A 106 -5.80 -22.98 0.65
C GLN A 106 -6.05 -21.45 0.73
N GLY A 107 -4.98 -20.69 1.02
CA GLY A 107 -5.05 -19.23 1.13
C GLY A 107 -5.60 -18.71 2.47
N GLU A 108 -5.90 -19.57 3.42
CA GLU A 108 -6.39 -19.20 4.74
C GLU A 108 -5.42 -19.58 5.85
N GLY A 109 -5.42 -18.81 6.94
CA GLY A 109 -4.66 -19.06 8.15
C GLY A 109 -5.26 -18.34 9.34
N ASN A 110 -4.74 -18.59 10.52
CA ASN A 110 -5.13 -17.89 11.74
C ASN A 110 -3.91 -17.68 12.63
N GLY A 111 -3.97 -16.68 13.47
CA GLY A 111 -2.91 -16.37 14.43
C GLY A 111 -3.40 -15.46 15.54
N GLN A 112 -2.46 -15.11 16.42
CA GLN A 112 -2.76 -14.27 17.58
C GLN A 112 -1.50 -13.54 18.03
N PHE A 113 -1.65 -12.33 18.55
CA PHE A 113 -0.62 -11.63 19.31
C PHE A 113 -1.06 -11.53 20.77
N VAL A 114 -0.25 -12.05 21.67
CA VAL A 114 -0.47 -11.89 23.12
C VAL A 114 0.21 -10.59 23.54
N LEU A 115 -0.57 -9.63 24.01
CA LEU A 115 -0.08 -8.34 24.45
C LEU A 115 0.43 -8.44 25.91
N PRO A 116 1.75 -8.35 26.16
CA PRO A 116 2.24 -8.45 27.54
C PRO A 116 1.77 -7.24 28.36
N ARG A 117 1.51 -7.45 29.66
CA ARG A 117 1.10 -6.36 30.56
C ARG A 117 2.16 -5.27 30.73
N SER A 118 3.41 -5.56 30.40
CA SER A 118 4.53 -4.60 30.38
C SER A 118 4.58 -3.78 29.08
N MET A 119 3.70 -4.07 28.14
CA MET A 119 3.63 -3.34 26.88
C MET A 119 3.16 -1.91 27.11
N LEU A 120 3.73 -0.96 26.40
CA LEU A 120 3.32 0.44 26.48
C LEU A 120 1.99 0.62 25.76
N SER A 121 1.12 1.44 26.33
CA SER A 121 -0.08 1.89 25.62
C SER A 121 0.30 2.77 24.42
N GLY A 122 -0.49 2.72 23.36
CA GLY A 122 -0.23 3.52 22.17
C GLY A 122 -0.90 2.93 20.93
N TYR A 123 -0.49 3.41 19.76
CA TYR A 123 -0.95 2.89 18.49
C TYR A 123 0.04 1.86 17.94
N TYR A 124 -0.48 0.68 17.63
CA TYR A 124 0.29 -0.41 17.05
C TYR A 124 -0.27 -0.75 15.67
N GLU A 125 0.61 -0.99 14.74
CA GLU A 125 0.27 -1.37 13.37
C GLU A 125 0.48 -2.87 13.20
N VAL A 126 -0.53 -3.58 12.70
CA VAL A 126 -0.39 -4.95 12.25
C VAL A 126 -0.18 -4.94 10.75
N ARG A 127 0.95 -5.49 10.30
CA ARG A 127 1.31 -5.67 8.89
C ARG A 127 1.26 -7.14 8.54
N ALA A 128 0.76 -7.45 7.33
CA ALA A 128 0.79 -8.83 6.84
C ALA A 128 1.17 -8.86 5.35
N TYR A 129 2.09 -9.76 5.01
CA TYR A 129 2.61 -9.89 3.65
C TYR A 129 3.16 -11.28 3.38
N THR A 130 3.19 -11.67 2.12
CA THR A 130 3.93 -12.83 1.62
C THR A 130 5.23 -12.36 0.97
N ARG A 131 6.21 -13.27 0.82
CA ARG A 131 7.43 -12.91 0.07
C ARG A 131 7.15 -12.58 -1.39
N TRP A 132 6.11 -13.20 -1.96
CA TRP A 132 5.69 -12.92 -3.32
C TRP A 132 5.24 -11.47 -3.50
N MET A 133 4.52 -10.91 -2.53
CA MET A 133 4.11 -9.49 -2.54
C MET A 133 5.31 -8.54 -2.58
N LEU A 134 6.42 -8.89 -1.91
CA LEU A 134 7.62 -8.06 -1.85
C LEU A 134 8.44 -8.09 -3.15
N ALA A 135 8.14 -8.99 -4.09
CA ALA A 135 8.82 -9.06 -5.39
C ALA A 135 8.37 -7.96 -6.37
N PHE A 136 7.31 -7.23 -6.07
CA PHE A 136 6.80 -6.14 -6.90
C PHE A 136 7.36 -4.79 -6.43
N ASN A 137 7.57 -3.85 -7.37
CA ASN A 137 8.13 -2.53 -7.07
C ASN A 137 7.28 -1.71 -6.09
N GLU A 138 5.98 -1.96 -6.05
CA GLU A 138 5.06 -1.37 -5.08
C GLU A 138 4.41 -2.50 -4.26
N PRO A 139 5.07 -2.97 -3.19
CA PRO A 139 4.53 -4.03 -2.37
C PRO A 139 3.24 -3.55 -1.67
N GLN A 140 2.15 -4.24 -1.96
CA GLN A 140 0.85 -3.99 -1.34
C GLN A 140 0.65 -4.95 -0.18
N TYR A 141 1.26 -4.66 0.97
CA TYR A 141 1.00 -5.42 2.18
C TYR A 141 -0.28 -4.91 2.88
N PHE A 142 -0.89 -5.79 3.65
CA PHE A 142 -1.98 -5.41 4.54
C PHE A 142 -1.43 -4.59 5.70
N SER A 143 -2.11 -3.52 6.07
CA SER A 143 -1.79 -2.69 7.23
C SER A 143 -3.08 -2.27 7.94
N ARG A 144 -3.09 -2.37 9.26
CA ARG A 144 -4.15 -1.85 10.12
C ARG A 144 -3.58 -1.43 11.46
N THR A 145 -3.94 -0.23 11.91
CA THR A 145 -3.52 0.33 13.19
C THR A 145 -4.61 0.13 14.24
N PHE A 146 -4.17 -0.26 15.46
CA PHE A 146 -5.03 -0.46 16.62
C PHE A 146 -4.55 0.41 17.78
N PRO A 147 -5.46 1.03 18.54
CA PRO A 147 -5.16 1.59 19.83
C PRO A 147 -5.05 0.44 20.86
N ILE A 148 -3.97 0.43 21.62
CA ILE A 148 -3.76 -0.46 22.77
C ILE A 148 -3.73 0.40 24.02
N TYR A 149 -4.68 0.17 24.93
CA TYR A 149 -4.87 0.92 26.14
C TYR A 149 -4.24 0.23 27.34
N GLN A 150 -3.86 1.02 28.32
CA GLN A 150 -3.45 0.51 29.63
C GLN A 150 -4.61 0.69 30.60
N LEU A 151 -4.89 -0.33 31.40
CA LEU A 151 -5.85 -0.19 32.50
C LEU A 151 -5.29 0.79 33.53
N ALA A 152 -6.09 1.77 33.91
CA ALA A 152 -5.73 2.65 35.02
C ALA A 152 -5.55 1.81 36.30
N ASN A 153 -4.47 2.03 37.03
CA ASN A 153 -4.27 1.37 38.32
C ASN A 153 -5.41 1.77 39.27
N SER A 154 -6.06 0.79 39.88
CA SER A 154 -7.22 0.97 40.75
C SER A 154 -7.00 1.97 41.89
N ASP A 155 -5.75 2.15 42.36
CA ASP A 155 -5.38 3.07 43.43
C ASP A 155 -5.43 4.56 43.05
N LYS A 156 -5.61 4.87 41.75
CA LYS A 156 -5.76 6.25 41.23
C LYS A 156 -7.17 6.57 40.77
N LEU A 157 -8.13 5.63 40.90
CA LEU A 157 -9.49 5.76 40.38
C LEU A 157 -10.35 6.77 41.16
N GLU A 158 -9.90 7.29 42.30
CA GLU A 158 -10.63 8.32 43.07
C GLU A 158 -10.53 9.74 42.49
N ARG A 159 -9.71 9.94 41.43
CA ARG A 159 -9.64 11.25 40.75
C ARG A 159 -10.28 11.15 39.40
N SER A 160 -11.43 11.76 39.27
CA SER A 160 -12.22 12.01 38.04
C SER A 160 -11.66 11.39 36.76
N ILE A 161 -12.33 10.36 36.25
CA ILE A 161 -12.09 9.80 34.91
C ILE A 161 -12.33 10.92 33.90
N THR A 162 -11.25 11.55 33.47
CA THR A 162 -11.28 12.48 32.35
C THR A 162 -11.08 11.71 31.05
N THR A 163 -11.80 12.10 30.02
CA THR A 163 -11.86 11.38 28.71
C THR A 163 -10.47 11.08 28.09
N TYR A 164 -9.41 11.82 28.48
CA TYR A 164 -8.06 11.59 27.99
C TYR A 164 -7.29 10.49 28.70
N GLU A 165 -7.77 9.99 29.84
CA GLU A 165 -7.15 8.84 30.51
C GLU A 165 -7.45 7.52 29.79
N LEU A 166 -8.46 7.52 28.94
CA LEU A 166 -8.81 6.40 28.06
C LEU A 166 -8.12 6.46 26.69
N SER A 167 -7.42 7.55 26.40
CA SER A 167 -6.67 7.67 25.15
C SER A 167 -5.32 6.95 25.24
N PRO A 168 -4.84 6.31 24.19
CA PRO A 168 -3.49 5.75 24.16
C PRO A 168 -2.48 6.82 24.51
N SER A 169 -1.59 6.56 25.50
CA SER A 169 -0.55 7.51 25.86
C SER A 169 0.40 7.70 24.69
N MET A 170 0.51 8.95 24.23
CA MET A 170 1.52 9.32 23.23
C MET A 170 2.87 9.71 23.85
N GLU A 171 3.10 9.40 25.13
CA GLU A 171 4.32 9.81 25.84
C GLU A 171 5.62 9.27 25.25
N ASN A 172 5.53 8.26 24.39
CA ASN A 172 6.70 7.71 23.68
C ASN A 172 6.87 8.22 22.25
N ARG A 173 6.39 9.41 21.94
CA ARG A 173 6.90 10.06 20.73
C ARG A 173 8.40 10.25 20.92
N PRO A 174 9.26 9.72 20.03
CA PRO A 174 10.64 10.16 19.99
C PRO A 174 10.63 11.67 19.94
N SER A 175 11.44 12.32 20.79
CA SER A 175 11.56 13.77 20.86
C SER A 175 11.59 14.32 19.44
N GLU A 176 10.77 15.34 19.18
CA GLU A 176 10.58 15.98 17.88
C GLU A 176 11.92 16.24 17.17
N THR A 177 12.42 15.28 16.43
CA THR A 177 13.20 15.62 15.27
C THR A 177 12.24 16.38 14.39
N LYS A 178 12.47 17.66 14.16
CA LYS A 178 11.68 18.53 13.27
C LYS A 178 11.64 17.87 11.88
N GLU A 179 10.72 16.92 11.71
CA GLU A 179 10.51 16.27 10.42
C GLU A 179 9.98 17.31 9.45
N LYS A 180 10.71 17.52 8.37
CA LYS A 180 10.22 18.37 7.29
C LYS A 180 9.09 17.62 6.59
N LEU A 181 7.86 17.96 6.98
CA LEU A 181 6.66 17.52 6.30
C LEU A 181 6.52 18.31 4.99
N SER A 182 6.45 17.60 3.87
CA SER A 182 6.12 18.17 2.56
C SER A 182 4.68 17.83 2.22
N VAL A 183 3.85 18.85 1.99
CA VAL A 183 2.46 18.65 1.56
C VAL A 183 2.33 19.22 0.16
N ARG A 184 1.78 18.41 -0.76
CA ARG A 184 1.48 18.84 -2.14
C ARG A 184 0.00 18.65 -2.39
N PHE A 185 -0.60 19.63 -3.09
CA PHE A 185 -2.00 19.60 -3.50
C PHE A 185 -2.09 19.36 -5.01
N PHE A 186 -3.06 18.56 -5.42
CA PHE A 186 -3.32 18.20 -6.80
C PHE A 186 -4.79 18.50 -7.12
N PRO A 187 -5.09 19.73 -7.59
CA PRO A 187 -6.45 20.07 -8.01
C PRO A 187 -6.82 19.33 -9.30
N GLU A 188 -8.06 18.88 -9.40
CA GLU A 188 -8.64 18.34 -10.62
C GLU A 188 -8.54 19.39 -11.74
N GLY A 189 -7.98 18.99 -12.89
CA GLY A 189 -7.71 19.92 -13.99
C GLY A 189 -6.41 20.72 -13.86
N GLY A 190 -5.59 20.49 -12.79
CA GLY A 190 -4.24 21.03 -12.63
C GLY A 190 -4.18 22.42 -12.01
N GLN A 191 -5.27 23.20 -11.96
CA GLN A 191 -5.33 24.53 -11.37
C GLN A 191 -6.64 24.76 -10.61
N LEU A 192 -6.56 25.47 -9.49
CA LEU A 192 -7.74 25.96 -8.78
C LEU A 192 -8.26 27.22 -9.45
N VAL A 193 -9.53 27.23 -9.79
CA VAL A 193 -10.21 28.39 -10.39
C VAL A 193 -11.22 28.94 -9.38
N GLU A 194 -11.14 30.24 -9.10
CA GLU A 194 -12.05 30.90 -8.16
C GLU A 194 -13.51 30.80 -8.64
N GLY A 195 -14.40 30.39 -7.74
CA GLY A 195 -15.82 30.27 -8.04
C GLY A 195 -16.21 28.95 -8.75
N VAL A 196 -15.26 28.03 -8.98
CA VAL A 196 -15.53 26.71 -9.57
C VAL A 196 -15.27 25.63 -8.54
N THR A 197 -16.29 24.80 -8.28
CA THR A 197 -16.14 23.62 -7.41
C THR A 197 -15.22 22.60 -8.08
N SER A 198 -14.13 22.24 -7.43
CA SER A 198 -13.20 21.24 -7.93
C SER A 198 -12.78 20.27 -6.82
N GLN A 199 -12.35 19.06 -7.19
CA GLN A 199 -11.80 18.12 -6.25
C GLN A 199 -10.29 18.36 -6.12
N VAL A 200 -9.79 18.34 -4.88
CA VAL A 200 -8.37 18.52 -4.60
C VAL A 200 -7.88 17.29 -3.84
N ALA A 201 -6.96 16.56 -4.46
CA ALA A 201 -6.18 15.52 -3.79
C ALA A 201 -4.96 16.17 -3.12
N PHE A 202 -4.51 15.64 -1.99
CA PHE A 202 -3.25 16.05 -1.40
C PHE A 202 -2.38 14.85 -1.05
N LYS A 203 -1.06 15.08 -1.07
CA LYS A 203 -0.04 14.12 -0.67
C LYS A 203 0.82 14.73 0.41
N ALA A 204 0.89 14.09 1.58
CA ALA A 204 1.80 14.45 2.65
C ALA A 204 2.94 13.44 2.72
N GLU A 205 4.17 13.91 2.68
CA GLU A 205 5.38 13.09 2.73
C GLU A 205 6.28 13.57 3.88
N SER A 206 6.73 12.63 4.73
CA SER A 206 7.84 12.83 5.65
C SER A 206 9.07 12.10 5.11
N LYS A 207 10.29 12.58 5.42
CA LYS A 207 11.53 11.93 4.97
C LYS A 207 11.69 10.51 5.52
N ASN A 208 11.03 10.17 6.63
CA ASN A 208 11.19 8.91 7.35
C ASN A 208 9.96 7.98 7.28
N ALA A 209 8.85 8.46 6.75
CA ALA A 209 7.64 7.66 6.57
C ALA A 209 6.89 8.10 5.30
N VAL A 210 6.70 7.18 4.38
CA VAL A 210 5.85 7.41 3.22
C VAL A 210 4.43 7.02 3.62
N SER A 211 3.63 8.00 4.04
CA SER A 211 2.20 7.81 4.25
C SER A 211 1.46 8.40 3.05
N TYR A 212 0.79 7.55 2.28
CA TYR A 212 -0.10 7.98 1.20
C TYR A 212 -1.51 8.10 1.77
N THR A 213 -2.00 9.32 1.94
CA THR A 213 -3.41 9.55 2.25
C THR A 213 -4.02 10.29 1.07
N HIS A 214 -4.96 9.66 0.37
CA HIS A 214 -5.78 10.30 -0.63
C HIS A 214 -7.08 10.75 0.05
N LEU A 215 -7.22 12.03 0.28
CA LEU A 215 -8.47 12.66 0.68
C LEU A 215 -8.90 13.61 -0.42
N THR A 216 -10.09 13.39 -0.96
CA THR A 216 -10.74 14.35 -1.86
C THR A 216 -11.62 15.26 -1.01
N LEU A 217 -11.30 16.54 -0.98
CA LEU A 217 -12.14 17.56 -0.35
C LEU A 217 -12.87 18.31 -1.46
N PRO A 218 -14.22 18.40 -1.41
CA PRO A 218 -14.94 19.35 -2.27
C PRO A 218 -14.60 20.75 -1.81
N THR A 219 -14.11 21.58 -2.73
CA THR A 219 -13.96 23.03 -2.51
C THR A 219 -15.20 23.73 -3.04
N THR A 220 -15.92 24.41 -2.16
CA THR A 220 -17.00 25.33 -2.54
C THR A 220 -16.45 26.72 -2.80
#